data_f9bab17dd549504c38f2ada001e142e3
#
_entry.id   f9bab17dd549504c38f2ada001e142e3
#
_cell.length_a   1.000
_cell.length_b   1.000
_cell.length_c   1.000
_cell.angle_alpha   90.00
_cell.angle_beta   90.00
_cell.angle_gamma   90.00
#
_symmetry.space_group_name_H-M   'P 1'
#
loop_
_entity.id
_entity.type
_entity.pdbx_description
1 polymer ?
#
loop_
_entity_poly.entity_id
_entity_poly.type
_entity_poly.pdbx_seq_one_letter_code
_entity_poly.pdbx_strand_id
1 'polypeptide(L)'
;MRAKFNSDLKDSSIISIAPVYYWKKPESDKSVPYIRWYVLDQTEVMYAGNKAMCERYVFQVDVFDYGDYDNLVDTIKNVMQNKRYTLVEQADLVEELADDVLLYHKVLRYKYEYFK
;
A
#
# COMPACT_ATOMS: atom_id res chain seq x y z
N MET A 1 13.23 -6.77 1.08
CA MET A 1 11.75 -6.77 1.27
C MET A 1 11.04 -5.61 0.58
N ARG A 2 11.56 -4.39 0.65
CA ARG A 2 10.95 -3.23 -0.03
C ARG A 2 10.82 -3.42 -1.54
N ALA A 3 11.87 -3.93 -2.18
CA ALA A 3 11.85 -4.18 -3.63
C ALA A 3 10.77 -5.20 -4.00
N LYS A 4 10.61 -6.24 -3.18
CA LYS A 4 9.57 -7.26 -3.38
C LYS A 4 8.17 -6.63 -3.28
N PHE A 5 7.93 -5.85 -2.22
CA PHE A 5 6.63 -5.19 -2.02
C PHE A 5 6.30 -4.24 -3.17
N ASN A 6 7.28 -3.43 -3.57
CA ASN A 6 7.11 -2.51 -4.70
C ASN A 6 6.76 -3.26 -5.98
N SER A 7 7.48 -4.33 -6.27
CA SER A 7 7.22 -5.17 -7.44
C SER A 7 5.84 -5.82 -7.39
N ASP A 8 5.45 -6.35 -6.23
CA ASP A 8 4.14 -6.99 -6.06
C ASP A 8 3.00 -5.99 -6.21
N LEU A 9 3.14 -4.79 -5.65
CA LEU A 9 2.12 -3.74 -5.77
C LEU A 9 2.04 -3.18 -7.19
N LYS A 10 3.13 -3.27 -7.95
CA LYS A 10 3.16 -2.87 -9.37
C LYS A 10 2.70 -3.99 -10.31
N ASP A 11 1.90 -4.92 -9.83
CA ASP A 11 1.26 -5.92 -10.67
C ASP A 11 0.53 -5.23 -11.84
N SER A 12 0.56 -5.86 -13.01
CA SER A 12 -0.01 -5.26 -14.22
C SER A 12 -1.49 -4.89 -14.09
N SER A 13 -2.24 -5.66 -13.31
CA SER A 13 -3.66 -5.38 -13.06
C SER A 13 -3.87 -4.11 -12.25
N ILE A 14 -2.91 -3.75 -11.39
CA ILE A 14 -2.96 -2.53 -10.58
C ILE A 14 -2.47 -1.34 -11.39
N ILE A 15 -1.29 -1.44 -11.99
CA ILE A 15 -0.70 -0.30 -12.71
C ILE A 15 -1.48 0.08 -13.97
N SER A 16 -2.30 -0.83 -14.51
CA SER A 16 -3.22 -0.49 -15.61
C SER A 16 -4.31 0.50 -15.17
N ILE A 17 -4.58 0.60 -13.88
CA ILE A 17 -5.60 1.51 -13.33
C ILE A 17 -4.96 2.77 -12.78
N ALA A 18 -3.86 2.64 -12.02
CA ALA A 18 -3.26 3.75 -11.30
C ALA A 18 -1.74 3.58 -11.16
N PRO A 19 -0.97 4.68 -11.22
CA PRO A 19 0.45 4.63 -10.94
C PRO A 19 0.73 4.39 -9.46
N VAL A 20 1.89 3.78 -9.19
CA VAL A 20 2.34 3.43 -7.83
C VAL A 20 3.63 4.18 -7.52
N TYR A 21 3.64 4.90 -6.41
CA TYR A 21 4.80 5.66 -5.95
C TYR A 21 5.25 5.19 -4.57
N TYR A 22 6.56 5.15 -4.38
CA TYR A 22 7.13 4.92 -3.06
C TYR A 22 7.20 6.23 -2.31
N TRP A 23 6.55 6.29 -1.14
CA TRP A 23 6.59 7.39 -0.18
C TRP A 23 5.84 8.64 -0.64
N LYS A 24 6.12 9.17 -1.84
CA LYS A 24 5.56 10.45 -2.26
C LYS A 24 5.36 10.50 -3.77
N LYS A 25 4.19 10.97 -4.20
CA LYS A 25 3.95 11.28 -5.61
C LYS A 25 4.67 12.60 -5.98
N PRO A 26 5.30 12.70 -7.17
CA PRO A 26 5.87 13.96 -7.63
C PRO A 26 4.82 15.09 -7.65
N GLU A 27 5.20 16.26 -7.16
CA GLU A 27 4.29 17.42 -7.10
C GLU A 27 3.84 17.90 -8.47
N SER A 28 4.66 17.67 -9.49
CA SER A 28 4.31 18.02 -10.87
C SER A 28 3.19 17.18 -11.44
N ASP A 29 2.96 15.98 -10.91
CA ASP A 29 1.90 15.10 -11.36
C ASP A 29 0.61 15.39 -10.59
N LYS A 30 -0.43 15.84 -11.28
CA LYS A 30 -1.76 16.17 -10.72
C LYS A 30 -2.78 15.07 -10.95
N SER A 31 -2.39 13.97 -11.62
CA SER A 31 -3.34 12.92 -11.98
C SER A 31 -3.80 12.10 -10.78
N VAL A 32 -5.04 11.64 -10.87
CA VAL A 32 -5.67 10.67 -9.98
C VAL A 32 -6.40 9.64 -10.85
N PRO A 33 -6.62 8.41 -10.41
CA PRO A 33 -6.17 7.87 -9.13
C PRO A 33 -4.68 7.67 -9.07
N TYR A 34 -4.14 7.60 -7.87
CA TYR A 34 -2.76 7.18 -7.67
C TYR A 34 -2.61 6.41 -6.35
N ILE A 35 -1.53 5.66 -6.24
CA ILE A 35 -1.21 4.83 -5.10
C ILE A 35 0.15 5.28 -4.55
N ARG A 36 0.23 5.38 -3.24
CA ARG A 36 1.47 5.66 -2.52
C ARG A 36 1.65 4.56 -1.46
N TRP A 37 2.89 4.13 -1.21
CA TRP A 37 3.15 3.15 -0.17
C TRP A 37 4.44 3.45 0.58
N TYR A 38 4.53 2.95 1.79
CA TYR A 38 5.74 3.04 2.59
C TYR A 38 5.74 1.98 3.68
N VAL A 39 6.92 1.75 4.29
CA VAL A 39 7.05 0.83 5.42
C VAL A 39 6.62 1.57 6.68
N LEU A 40 5.60 1.06 7.35
CA LEU A 40 5.10 1.63 8.60
C LEU A 40 5.88 1.09 9.80
N ASP A 41 6.21 -0.21 9.78
CA ASP A 41 6.93 -0.86 10.86
C ASP A 41 7.75 -2.05 10.34
N GLN A 42 8.87 -2.32 11.03
CA GLN A 42 9.73 -3.46 10.76
C GLN A 42 10.26 -3.98 12.10
N THR A 43 9.92 -5.23 12.43
CA THR A 43 10.25 -5.81 13.73
C THR A 43 10.78 -7.23 13.57
N GLU A 44 11.83 -7.56 14.29
CA GLU A 44 12.30 -8.94 14.40
C GLU A 44 11.46 -9.66 15.45
N VAL A 45 10.86 -10.81 15.06
CA VAL A 45 9.83 -11.45 15.88
C VAL A 45 10.14 -12.89 16.29
N MET A 46 11.22 -13.47 15.78
CA MET A 46 11.56 -14.85 16.08
C MET A 46 13.06 -14.98 16.16
N TYR A 47 13.56 -15.64 17.20
CA TYR A 47 15.00 -15.79 17.45
C TYR A 47 15.37 -17.25 17.67
N ALA A 48 16.53 -17.64 17.15
CA ALA A 48 17.18 -18.92 17.44
C ALA A 48 18.69 -18.67 17.56
N GLY A 49 19.28 -19.05 18.70
CA GLY A 49 20.70 -18.84 18.95
C GLY A 49 21.13 -17.39 18.82
N ASN A 50 20.37 -16.44 19.35
CA ASN A 50 20.58 -15.00 19.27
C ASN A 50 20.51 -14.42 17.85
N LYS A 51 19.98 -15.18 16.88
CA LYS A 51 19.75 -14.71 15.52
C LYS A 51 18.27 -14.53 15.26
N ALA A 52 17.92 -13.40 14.62
CA ALA A 52 16.57 -13.20 14.14
C ALA A 52 16.29 -14.16 12.98
N MET A 53 15.19 -14.93 13.08
CA MET A 53 14.75 -15.89 12.07
C MET A 53 13.65 -15.34 11.18
N CYS A 54 12.97 -14.28 11.62
CA CYS A 54 11.86 -13.72 10.92
C CYS A 54 11.80 -12.20 11.15
N GLU A 55 11.50 -11.46 10.11
CA GLU A 55 11.18 -10.04 10.20
C GLU A 55 9.72 -9.84 9.82
N ARG A 56 9.01 -9.09 10.66
CA ARG A 56 7.65 -8.67 10.36
C ARG A 56 7.67 -7.26 9.82
N TYR A 57 7.08 -7.09 8.66
CA TYR A 57 6.89 -5.78 8.05
C TYR A 57 5.42 -5.41 8.08
N VAL A 58 5.14 -4.14 8.35
CA VAL A 58 3.83 -3.56 8.12
C VAL A 58 4.00 -2.47 7.08
N PHE A 59 3.28 -2.60 5.98
CA PHE A 59 3.28 -1.65 4.88
C PHE A 59 1.96 -0.88 4.87
N GLN A 60 2.03 0.41 4.63
CA GLN A 60 0.83 1.20 4.39
C GLN A 60 0.72 1.52 2.91
N VAL A 61 -0.45 1.26 2.36
CA VAL A 61 -0.81 1.58 0.98
C VAL A 61 -1.91 2.62 1.04
N ASP A 62 -1.67 3.77 0.43
CA ASP A 62 -2.64 4.86 0.33
C ASP A 62 -3.13 4.96 -1.10
N VAL A 63 -4.45 4.95 -1.27
CA VAL A 63 -5.12 5.10 -2.57
C VAL A 63 -5.87 6.41 -2.57
N PHE A 64 -5.63 7.24 -3.57
CA PHE A 64 -6.26 8.56 -3.70
C PHE A 64 -7.06 8.65 -4.99
N ASP A 65 -8.28 9.16 -4.92
CA ASP A 65 -9.10 9.46 -6.08
C ASP A 65 -10.12 10.57 -5.73
N TYR A 66 -10.62 11.26 -6.73
CA TYR A 66 -11.71 12.23 -6.56
C TYR A 66 -13.08 11.58 -6.54
N GLY A 67 -13.17 10.30 -6.88
CA GLY A 67 -14.43 9.58 -6.94
C GLY A 67 -14.33 8.19 -6.37
N ASP A 68 -15.09 7.25 -6.96
CA ASP A 68 -15.15 5.86 -6.51
C ASP A 68 -13.87 5.12 -6.85
N TYR A 69 -13.17 4.63 -5.82
CA TYR A 69 -11.96 3.84 -5.95
C TYR A 69 -12.16 2.35 -5.63
N ASP A 70 -13.41 1.90 -5.47
CA ASP A 70 -13.70 0.53 -5.02
C ASP A 70 -13.09 -0.52 -5.94
N ASN A 71 -13.18 -0.34 -7.25
CA ASN A 71 -12.59 -1.28 -8.21
C ASN A 71 -11.07 -1.38 -8.05
N LEU A 72 -10.40 -0.25 -7.90
CA LEU A 72 -8.96 -0.22 -7.69
C LEU A 72 -8.58 -0.88 -6.36
N VAL A 73 -9.29 -0.55 -5.29
CA VAL A 73 -9.06 -1.14 -3.96
C VAL A 73 -9.28 -2.64 -3.99
N ASP A 74 -10.35 -3.12 -4.63
CA ASP A 74 -10.62 -4.56 -4.74
C ASP A 74 -9.53 -5.27 -5.54
N THR A 75 -9.03 -4.65 -6.60
CA THR A 75 -7.91 -5.19 -7.39
C THR A 75 -6.66 -5.32 -6.53
N ILE A 76 -6.32 -4.29 -5.75
CA ILE A 76 -5.17 -4.32 -4.84
C ILE A 76 -5.34 -5.45 -3.81
N LYS A 77 -6.51 -5.53 -3.18
CA LYS A 77 -6.79 -6.56 -2.17
C LYS A 77 -6.61 -7.97 -2.74
N ASN A 78 -7.13 -8.22 -3.94
CA ASN A 78 -7.02 -9.54 -4.58
C ASN A 78 -5.56 -9.88 -4.92
N VAL A 79 -4.82 -8.95 -5.49
CA VAL A 79 -3.41 -9.15 -5.82
C VAL A 79 -2.59 -9.42 -4.57
N MET A 80 -2.75 -8.59 -3.55
CA MET A 80 -1.93 -8.70 -2.34
C MET A 80 -2.27 -9.97 -1.54
N GLN A 81 -3.53 -10.37 -1.51
CA GLN A 81 -3.93 -11.65 -0.91
C GLN A 81 -3.29 -12.83 -1.61
N ASN A 82 -3.29 -12.83 -2.94
CA ASN A 82 -2.67 -13.90 -3.73
C ASN A 82 -1.16 -13.97 -3.53
N LYS A 83 -0.54 -12.84 -3.19
CA LYS A 83 0.90 -12.76 -2.90
C LYS A 83 1.21 -12.93 -1.40
N ARG A 84 0.21 -13.37 -0.61
CA ARG A 84 0.32 -13.76 0.79
C ARG A 84 0.57 -12.62 1.78
N TYR A 85 0.17 -11.41 1.43
CA TYR A 85 0.10 -10.31 2.39
C TYR A 85 -1.21 -10.40 3.18
N THR A 86 -1.15 -10.05 4.45
CA THR A 86 -2.33 -10.05 5.32
C THR A 86 -2.80 -8.62 5.55
N LEU A 87 -4.03 -8.33 5.17
CA LEU A 87 -4.64 -7.03 5.47
C LEU A 87 -5.01 -6.99 6.94
N VAL A 88 -4.40 -6.08 7.70
CA VAL A 88 -4.60 -5.99 9.16
C VAL A 88 -5.42 -4.79 9.57
N GLU A 89 -5.50 -3.76 8.73
CA GLU A 89 -6.25 -2.55 9.01
C GLU A 89 -6.61 -1.83 7.73
N GLN A 90 -7.77 -1.17 7.71
CA GLN A 90 -8.17 -0.30 6.62
C GLN A 90 -9.01 0.85 7.13
N ALA A 91 -8.94 1.97 6.46
CA ALA A 91 -9.71 3.17 6.80
C ALA A 91 -10.03 3.97 5.54
N ASP A 92 -11.19 4.62 5.56
CA ASP A 92 -11.58 5.58 4.54
C ASP A 92 -11.50 6.98 5.12
N LEU A 93 -10.75 7.86 4.45
CA LEU A 93 -10.57 9.24 4.82
C LEU A 93 -11.01 10.15 3.68
N VAL A 94 -11.29 11.39 4.01
CA VAL A 94 -11.64 12.40 3.03
C VAL A 94 -10.87 13.67 3.36
N GLU A 95 -10.27 14.26 2.33
CA GLU A 95 -9.59 15.56 2.44
C GLU A 95 -10.39 16.57 1.64
N GLU A 96 -10.75 17.69 2.26
CA GLU A 96 -11.39 18.79 1.55
C GLU A 96 -10.31 19.71 0.99
N LEU A 97 -10.27 19.81 -0.33
CA LEU A 97 -9.39 20.72 -1.03
C LEU A 97 -10.08 22.06 -1.27
N ALA A 98 -9.38 23.01 -1.86
CA ALA A 98 -9.97 24.29 -2.22
C ALA A 98 -11.18 24.11 -3.16
N ASP A 99 -12.17 25.01 -3.08
CA ASP A 99 -13.35 25.06 -3.96
C ASP A 99 -14.27 23.83 -3.82
N ASP A 100 -14.43 23.31 -2.61
CA ASP A 100 -15.33 22.20 -2.29
C ASP A 100 -14.99 20.89 -3.01
N VAL A 101 -13.75 20.75 -3.49
CA VAL A 101 -13.28 19.50 -4.09
C VAL A 101 -12.88 18.54 -2.98
N LEU A 102 -13.42 17.32 -3.02
CA LEU A 102 -13.11 16.26 -2.06
C LEU A 102 -12.12 15.27 -2.69
N LEU A 103 -11.04 14.97 -1.96
CA LEU A 103 -10.11 13.93 -2.31
C LEU A 103 -10.32 12.75 -1.35
N TYR A 104 -10.77 11.62 -1.90
CA TYR A 104 -10.99 10.41 -1.12
C TYR A 104 -9.68 9.64 -0.99
N HIS A 105 -9.45 9.13 0.22
CA HIS A 105 -8.21 8.46 0.58
C HIS A 105 -8.52 7.16 1.29
N LYS A 106 -8.14 6.04 0.68
CA LYS A 106 -8.24 4.71 1.28
C LYS A 106 -6.89 4.32 1.82
N VAL A 107 -6.84 3.94 3.10
CA VAL A 107 -5.64 3.39 3.75
C VAL A 107 -5.79 1.89 3.87
N LEU A 108 -4.78 1.15 3.41
CA LEU A 108 -4.68 -0.29 3.58
C LEU A 108 -3.36 -0.59 4.27
N ARG A 109 -3.41 -1.34 5.37
CA ARG A 109 -2.20 -1.75 6.07
C ARG A 109 -2.04 -3.26 5.94
N TYR A 110 -0.89 -3.67 5.41
CA TYR A 110 -0.55 -5.06 5.15
C TYR A 110 0.61 -5.51 6.01
N LYS A 111 0.45 -6.70 6.59
CA LYS A 111 1.51 -7.40 7.31
C LYS A 111 2.12 -8.47 6.43
N TYR A 112 3.43 -8.63 6.52
CA TYR A 112 4.16 -9.72 5.87
C TYR A 112 5.29 -10.18 6.78
N GLU A 113 5.41 -11.50 6.98
CA GLU A 113 6.50 -12.09 7.73
C GLU A 113 7.51 -12.70 6.76
N TYR A 114 8.72 -12.17 6.81
CA TYR A 114 9.83 -12.59 5.95
C TYR A 114 10.78 -13.46 6.74
N PHE A 115 10.91 -14.73 6.34
CA PHE A 115 11.79 -15.70 6.98
C PHE A 115 13.16 -15.65 6.33
N LYS A 116 14.18 -15.55 7.17
CA LYS A 116 15.57 -15.47 6.73
C LYS A 116 16.18 -16.87 6.48
#